data_1b57b06bfe3df5b8f17442fe525410d3
#
_entry.id   1b57b06bfe3df5b8f17442fe525410d3
#
_cell.length_a   1.000
_cell.length_b   1.000
_cell.length_c   1.000
_cell.angle_alpha   90.00
_cell.angle_beta   90.00
_cell.angle_gamma   90.00
#
_symmetry.space_group_name_H-M   'P 1'
#
loop_
_entity.id
_entity.type
_entity.pdbx_description
1 polymer ?
#
loop_
_entity_poly.entity_id
_entity_poly.type
_entity_poly.pdbx_seq_one_letter_code
_entity_poly.pdbx_strand_id
1 'polypeptide(L)'
;MSTKSDAAKGIAAGYAVQGQALELGTVVVDGDVDPTAQIRIPLATINRHGLVAGATGTGKTKTLQLIAEQLSAAGVPVFMADVKGDLSGLARPGEGNDKTAARAKDTGDNWEPTGFPVEFLSLGTGGVGVPVRATVESFGPVLLSKVLGLNATQESTLGLIFHWAKQNGRPLVTLQNLRTVIGHLTSDEGKADLKSLGGVSSTTAGVILRALVNLAGEGGDTFFGEPKLDPNDLLYTDDQGHGVISLLEFSGQSLRPVIFSTFLMWLLADLFAQLPEVGDIDKPKLVFFFDEAHLLFTDASKAFLEQVEQTVKLIRSKGVGVFFCTQLPTDLPNDVLSQLGARIQHALRAFTPDDQKALSKTVRTYPKTDVYDLESALTSLGIGEAVVTVLSEKGAPTPVAWTRMRVPRSLMAAIGADAVTAAAKSSRLQKTYGRTSPSPDEVPATQPPSAPSSDYPPVPTYDEVPPMPAPAEPKGPPVWEEVLKNPTVKSGINTAIREAVRGIFGTGRRRRK
;
A
#
# COMPACT_ATOMS: atom_id res chain seq x y z
N MET A 1 -37.88 -23.01 10.97
CA MET A 1 -36.58 -23.51 10.47
C MET A 1 -36.45 -23.37 8.95
N SER A 2 -37.49 -23.60 8.14
CA SER A 2 -37.43 -23.42 6.68
C SER A 2 -37.05 -22.00 6.23
N THR A 3 -37.64 -20.98 6.79
CA THR A 3 -37.45 -19.58 6.36
C THR A 3 -36.05 -19.01 6.59
N LYS A 4 -35.30 -19.40 7.66
CA LYS A 4 -33.94 -18.92 7.93
C LYS A 4 -32.93 -19.58 6.99
N SER A 5 -33.04 -20.89 6.75
CA SER A 5 -32.18 -21.61 5.78
C SER A 5 -32.42 -21.07 4.36
N ASP A 6 -33.67 -20.72 4.01
CA ASP A 6 -33.99 -20.15 2.70
C ASP A 6 -33.38 -18.75 2.54
N ALA A 7 -33.40 -17.92 3.59
CA ALA A 7 -32.73 -16.62 3.61
C ALA A 7 -31.20 -16.79 3.47
N ALA A 8 -30.58 -17.70 4.21
CA ALA A 8 -29.15 -17.98 4.14
C ALA A 8 -28.73 -18.43 2.72
N LYS A 9 -29.49 -19.35 2.12
CA LYS A 9 -29.27 -19.82 0.73
C LYS A 9 -29.47 -18.70 -0.29
N GLY A 10 -30.47 -17.83 -0.08
CA GLY A 10 -30.72 -16.66 -0.92
C GLY A 10 -29.52 -15.69 -0.93
N ILE A 11 -28.92 -15.43 0.24
CA ILE A 11 -27.70 -14.64 0.36
C ILE A 11 -26.52 -15.34 -0.34
N ALA A 12 -26.29 -16.63 -0.03
CA ALA A 12 -25.17 -17.41 -0.58
C ALA A 12 -25.24 -17.55 -2.11
N ALA A 13 -26.42 -17.53 -2.71
CA ALA A 13 -26.56 -17.53 -4.17
C ALA A 13 -25.88 -16.32 -4.84
N GLY A 14 -25.80 -15.18 -4.17
CA GLY A 14 -25.05 -14.00 -4.63
C GLY A 14 -23.52 -14.18 -4.60
N TYR A 15 -23.02 -15.23 -3.97
CA TYR A 15 -21.60 -15.59 -3.84
C TYR A 15 -21.25 -16.88 -4.58
N ALA A 16 -22.15 -17.36 -5.43
CA ALA A 16 -21.88 -18.52 -6.28
C ALA A 16 -20.83 -18.19 -7.33
N VAL A 17 -19.78 -19.00 -7.42
CA VAL A 17 -18.62 -18.80 -8.30
C VAL A 17 -18.47 -20.01 -9.21
N GLN A 18 -18.21 -19.76 -10.51
CA GLN A 18 -17.83 -20.77 -11.48
C GLN A 18 -16.31 -20.70 -11.67
N GLY A 19 -15.53 -21.36 -10.85
CA GLY A 19 -14.06 -21.31 -10.94
C GLY A 19 -13.40 -21.35 -9.57
N GLN A 20 -12.12 -20.99 -9.55
CA GLN A 20 -11.38 -20.93 -8.29
C GLN A 20 -11.81 -19.71 -7.44
N ALA A 21 -12.00 -19.95 -6.16
CA ALA A 21 -12.43 -18.91 -5.23
C ALA A 21 -11.77 -19.07 -3.86
N LEU A 22 -11.67 -18.00 -3.14
CA LEU A 22 -11.40 -18.01 -1.70
C LEU A 22 -12.69 -18.37 -0.98
N GLU A 23 -12.62 -19.32 -0.07
CA GLU A 23 -13.74 -19.76 0.76
C GLU A 23 -13.65 -19.12 2.13
N LEU A 24 -14.48 -18.11 2.40
CA LEU A 24 -14.38 -17.33 3.63
C LEU A 24 -15.10 -17.98 4.80
N GLY A 25 -16.25 -18.60 4.55
CA GLY A 25 -17.08 -19.13 5.61
C GLY A 25 -18.52 -19.34 5.18
N THR A 26 -19.45 -19.32 6.12
CA THR A 26 -20.86 -19.57 5.88
C THR A 26 -21.76 -18.47 6.45
N VAL A 27 -22.95 -18.32 5.88
CA VAL A 27 -23.94 -17.33 6.28
C VAL A 27 -24.50 -17.64 7.68
N VAL A 28 -24.68 -16.59 8.48
CA VAL A 28 -25.40 -16.61 9.76
C VAL A 28 -26.69 -15.81 9.61
N VAL A 29 -27.83 -16.37 10.00
CA VAL A 29 -29.13 -15.67 10.07
C VAL A 29 -29.72 -15.89 11.46
N ASP A 30 -29.98 -14.81 12.20
CA ASP A 30 -30.51 -14.86 13.58
C ASP A 30 -29.75 -15.84 14.51
N GLY A 31 -28.42 -15.86 14.40
CA GLY A 31 -27.54 -16.74 15.19
C GLY A 31 -27.43 -18.19 14.69
N ASP A 32 -28.26 -18.61 13.75
CA ASP A 32 -28.20 -19.94 13.15
C ASP A 32 -27.22 -19.95 11.96
N VAL A 33 -26.43 -21.03 11.85
CA VAL A 33 -25.43 -21.22 10.81
C VAL A 33 -25.92 -22.29 9.84
N ASP A 34 -25.85 -22.01 8.52
CA ASP A 34 -26.11 -23.00 7.49
C ASP A 34 -24.81 -23.39 6.79
N PRO A 35 -24.21 -24.57 7.07
CA PRO A 35 -22.94 -25.00 6.49
C PRO A 35 -22.97 -25.11 4.95
N THR A 36 -24.13 -25.13 4.33
CA THR A 36 -24.28 -25.19 2.86
C THR A 36 -24.30 -23.80 2.21
N ALA A 37 -24.55 -22.75 2.99
CA ALA A 37 -24.64 -21.36 2.53
C ALA A 37 -23.25 -20.70 2.52
N GLN A 38 -22.42 -21.05 1.55
CA GLN A 38 -21.01 -20.66 1.48
C GLN A 38 -20.79 -19.23 0.97
N ILE A 39 -19.88 -18.51 1.58
CA ILE A 39 -19.42 -17.18 1.16
C ILE A 39 -18.05 -17.30 0.51
N ARG A 40 -17.95 -16.86 -0.75
CA ARG A 40 -16.78 -17.04 -1.61
C ARG A 40 -16.39 -15.75 -2.32
N ILE A 41 -15.08 -15.57 -2.60
CA ILE A 41 -14.57 -14.51 -3.44
C ILE A 41 -13.88 -15.12 -4.65
N PRO A 42 -14.31 -14.86 -5.91
CA PRO A 42 -13.63 -15.36 -7.10
C PRO A 42 -12.19 -14.88 -7.14
N LEU A 43 -11.22 -15.76 -7.44
CA LEU A 43 -9.81 -15.36 -7.58
C LEU A 43 -9.63 -14.30 -8.67
N ALA A 44 -10.36 -14.37 -9.76
CA ALA A 44 -10.34 -13.39 -10.85
C ALA A 44 -10.73 -11.97 -10.42
N THR A 45 -11.40 -11.80 -9.26
CA THR A 45 -11.82 -10.48 -8.75
C THR A 45 -10.95 -9.95 -7.62
N ILE A 46 -9.96 -10.70 -7.14
CA ILE A 46 -9.09 -10.30 -6.02
C ILE A 46 -8.26 -9.06 -6.36
N ASN A 47 -7.89 -8.85 -7.61
CA ASN A 47 -7.21 -7.64 -8.07
C ASN A 47 -8.11 -6.37 -8.02
N ARG A 48 -9.39 -6.50 -7.67
CA ARG A 48 -10.29 -5.35 -7.37
C ARG A 48 -10.14 -4.83 -5.96
N HIS A 49 -9.11 -5.28 -5.26
CA HIS A 49 -8.70 -4.86 -3.92
C HIS A 49 -9.73 -5.18 -2.82
N GLY A 50 -9.32 -5.02 -1.57
CA GLY A 50 -10.19 -5.33 -0.45
C GLY A 50 -9.88 -4.55 0.81
N LEU A 51 -10.85 -4.56 1.72
CA LEU A 51 -10.75 -4.03 3.07
C LEU A 51 -11.06 -5.13 4.07
N VAL A 52 -10.21 -5.29 5.07
CA VAL A 52 -10.50 -6.05 6.28
C VAL A 52 -10.48 -5.09 7.45
N ALA A 53 -11.64 -4.81 8.03
CA ALA A 53 -11.75 -3.82 9.10
C ALA A 53 -12.41 -4.40 10.36
N GLY A 54 -12.19 -3.78 11.52
CA GLY A 54 -12.80 -4.16 12.79
C GLY A 54 -11.93 -3.85 14.00
N ALA A 55 -12.51 -3.88 15.19
CA ALA A 55 -11.82 -3.61 16.44
C ALA A 55 -10.71 -4.66 16.73
N THR A 56 -9.80 -4.31 17.62
CA THR A 56 -8.75 -5.24 18.07
C THR A 56 -9.35 -6.48 18.73
N GLY A 57 -8.83 -7.65 18.38
CA GLY A 57 -9.26 -8.94 18.94
C GLY A 57 -10.52 -9.54 18.31
N THR A 58 -11.06 -8.97 17.24
CA THR A 58 -12.28 -9.47 16.57
C THR A 58 -12.01 -10.55 15.51
N GLY A 59 -10.75 -10.76 15.11
CA GLY A 59 -10.37 -11.81 14.17
C GLY A 59 -9.73 -11.33 12.86
N LYS A 60 -9.45 -10.02 12.70
CA LYS A 60 -8.84 -9.47 11.48
C LYS A 60 -7.59 -10.24 11.01
N THR A 61 -6.58 -10.38 11.88
CA THR A 61 -5.32 -11.08 11.56
C THR A 61 -5.58 -12.52 11.11
N LYS A 62 -6.56 -13.21 11.73
CA LYS A 62 -6.91 -14.59 11.32
C LYS A 62 -7.63 -14.64 9.99
N THR A 63 -8.38 -13.61 9.65
CA THR A 63 -8.97 -13.47 8.31
C THR A 63 -7.89 -13.17 7.25
N LEU A 64 -6.89 -12.34 7.55
CA LEU A 64 -5.74 -12.13 6.65
C LEU A 64 -4.96 -13.43 6.46
N GLN A 65 -4.72 -14.18 7.54
CA GLN A 65 -4.08 -15.50 7.51
C GLN A 65 -4.86 -16.48 6.62
N LEU A 66 -6.20 -16.59 6.81
CA LEU A 66 -7.09 -17.42 6.01
C LEU A 66 -7.04 -17.08 4.51
N ILE A 67 -7.01 -15.80 4.17
CA ILE A 67 -6.94 -15.35 2.77
C ILE A 67 -5.55 -15.67 2.19
N ALA A 68 -4.47 -15.37 2.91
CA ALA A 68 -3.10 -15.59 2.46
C ALA A 68 -2.80 -17.07 2.19
N GLU A 69 -3.22 -17.98 3.08
CA GLU A 69 -2.99 -19.42 2.90
C GLU A 69 -3.75 -19.99 1.68
N GLN A 70 -4.98 -19.54 1.43
CA GLN A 70 -5.74 -19.97 0.28
C GLN A 70 -5.19 -19.40 -1.04
N LEU A 71 -4.70 -18.16 -1.03
CA LEU A 71 -3.98 -17.57 -2.17
C LEU A 71 -2.71 -18.38 -2.48
N SER A 72 -1.91 -18.68 -1.47
CA SER A 72 -0.71 -19.50 -1.60
C SER A 72 -1.05 -20.87 -2.20
N ALA A 73 -2.05 -21.58 -1.66
CA ALA A 73 -2.51 -22.87 -2.17
C ALA A 73 -2.99 -22.80 -3.64
N ALA A 74 -3.54 -21.66 -4.06
CA ALA A 74 -3.96 -21.42 -5.44
C ALA A 74 -2.80 -21.00 -6.36
N GLY A 75 -1.57 -20.99 -5.87
CA GLY A 75 -0.37 -20.57 -6.63
C GLY A 75 -0.31 -19.07 -6.87
N VAL A 76 -0.86 -18.27 -5.95
CA VAL A 76 -0.79 -16.82 -5.97
C VAL A 76 0.21 -16.36 -4.89
N PRO A 77 1.33 -15.74 -5.28
CA PRO A 77 2.25 -15.13 -4.33
C PRO A 77 1.57 -14.06 -3.48
N VAL A 78 2.03 -13.94 -2.23
CA VAL A 78 1.49 -12.99 -1.26
C VAL A 78 2.62 -12.17 -0.66
N PHE A 79 2.44 -10.86 -0.54
CA PHE A 79 3.29 -10.03 0.30
C PHE A 79 2.47 -9.46 1.45
N MET A 80 2.94 -9.62 2.66
CA MET A 80 2.28 -9.07 3.83
C MET A 80 3.27 -8.67 4.92
N ALA A 81 2.83 -7.73 5.72
CA ALA A 81 3.61 -7.17 6.80
C ALA A 81 3.09 -7.72 8.14
N ASP A 82 4.01 -8.11 9.01
CA ASP A 82 3.68 -8.58 10.36
C ASP A 82 4.26 -7.65 11.43
N VAL A 83 3.45 -6.67 11.83
CA VAL A 83 3.86 -5.69 12.86
C VAL A 83 3.94 -6.34 14.25
N LYS A 84 3.16 -7.39 14.50
CA LYS A 84 3.01 -8.03 15.81
C LYS A 84 3.78 -9.35 15.94
N GLY A 85 4.27 -9.92 14.83
CA GLY A 85 4.96 -11.21 14.79
C GLY A 85 4.01 -12.41 14.93
N ASP A 86 2.69 -12.23 14.74
CA ASP A 86 1.68 -13.29 14.97
C ASP A 86 1.27 -14.03 13.67
N LEU A 87 1.80 -13.64 12.51
CA LEU A 87 1.58 -14.26 11.22
C LEU A 87 2.67 -15.27 10.81
N SER A 88 3.78 -15.30 11.53
CA SER A 88 4.88 -16.23 11.26
C SER A 88 4.46 -17.71 11.33
N GLY A 89 3.34 -18.01 12.02
CA GLY A 89 2.69 -19.31 12.06
C GLY A 89 2.22 -19.84 10.70
N LEU A 90 2.07 -19.00 9.67
CA LEU A 90 1.79 -19.43 8.29
C LEU A 90 2.76 -20.51 7.80
N ALA A 91 4.01 -20.49 8.26
CA ALA A 91 5.04 -21.47 7.89
C ALA A 91 4.85 -22.87 8.48
N ARG A 92 3.89 -23.06 9.40
CA ARG A 92 3.69 -24.33 10.11
C ARG A 92 2.24 -24.78 10.06
N PRO A 93 1.99 -26.12 10.05
CA PRO A 93 0.64 -26.66 10.22
C PRO A 93 0.01 -26.19 11.53
N GLY A 94 -1.29 -25.91 11.47
CA GLY A 94 -2.07 -25.54 12.63
C GLY A 94 -2.25 -26.69 13.64
N GLU A 95 -2.60 -26.32 14.85
CA GLU A 95 -2.94 -27.28 15.91
C GLU A 95 -4.47 -27.40 16.02
N GLY A 96 -4.99 -28.61 15.79
CA GLY A 96 -6.41 -28.90 15.95
C GLY A 96 -6.80 -28.96 17.44
N ASN A 97 -7.98 -28.42 17.74
CA ASN A 97 -8.62 -28.56 19.05
C ASN A 97 -10.14 -28.58 18.90
N ASP A 98 -10.88 -28.80 20.00
CA ASP A 98 -12.33 -28.90 19.99
C ASP A 98 -13.01 -27.67 19.36
N LYS A 99 -12.46 -26.46 19.58
CA LYS A 99 -13.00 -25.22 19.00
C LYS A 99 -12.78 -25.16 17.51
N THR A 100 -11.61 -25.60 17.02
CA THR A 100 -11.29 -25.72 15.60
C THR A 100 -12.25 -26.71 14.92
N ALA A 101 -12.43 -27.90 15.51
CA ALA A 101 -13.34 -28.93 14.98
C ALA A 101 -14.79 -28.45 14.95
N ALA A 102 -15.25 -27.80 16.03
CA ALA A 102 -16.61 -27.23 16.06
C ALA A 102 -16.80 -26.15 14.99
N ARG A 103 -15.85 -25.24 14.81
CA ARG A 103 -15.89 -24.18 13.79
C ARG A 103 -15.85 -24.77 12.39
N ALA A 104 -15.01 -25.76 12.12
CA ALA A 104 -14.95 -26.46 10.84
C ALA A 104 -16.30 -27.11 10.50
N LYS A 105 -16.94 -27.77 11.46
CA LYS A 105 -18.29 -28.33 11.31
C LYS A 105 -19.32 -27.24 10.99
N ASP A 106 -19.31 -26.13 11.73
CA ASP A 106 -20.22 -25.00 11.53
C ASP A 106 -20.07 -24.41 10.12
N THR A 107 -18.84 -24.31 9.62
CA THR A 107 -18.55 -23.71 8.31
C THR A 107 -18.55 -24.70 7.16
N GLY A 108 -18.84 -25.99 7.41
CA GLY A 108 -18.81 -27.04 6.40
C GLY A 108 -17.43 -27.24 5.76
N ASP A 109 -16.36 -26.95 6.53
CA ASP A 109 -14.97 -27.06 6.08
C ASP A 109 -14.39 -28.44 6.43
N ASN A 110 -13.68 -29.05 5.47
CA ASN A 110 -12.79 -30.20 5.73
C ASN A 110 -11.44 -29.65 6.18
N TRP A 111 -11.35 -29.20 7.45
CA TRP A 111 -10.15 -28.60 8.01
C TRP A 111 -9.04 -29.62 8.20
N GLU A 112 -7.89 -29.37 7.59
CA GLU A 112 -6.67 -30.17 7.73
C GLU A 112 -5.49 -29.24 8.06
N PRO A 113 -4.66 -29.56 9.08
CA PRO A 113 -3.50 -28.72 9.41
C PRO A 113 -2.52 -28.69 8.24
N THR A 114 -2.15 -27.47 7.80
CA THR A 114 -1.29 -27.25 6.65
C THR A 114 -0.36 -26.07 6.91
N GLY A 115 0.93 -26.21 6.60
CA GLY A 115 1.90 -25.10 6.54
C GLY A 115 2.12 -24.65 5.10
N PHE A 116 2.54 -23.40 4.92
CA PHE A 116 2.72 -22.80 3.60
C PHE A 116 4.15 -22.34 3.39
N PRO A 117 4.63 -22.15 2.15
CA PRO A 117 5.95 -21.63 1.88
C PRO A 117 6.02 -20.15 2.28
N VAL A 118 6.86 -19.83 3.26
CA VAL A 118 7.03 -18.47 3.78
C VAL A 118 8.51 -18.06 3.64
N GLU A 119 8.73 -16.89 3.04
CA GLU A 119 9.99 -16.16 3.04
C GLU A 119 9.92 -15.05 4.08
N PHE A 120 10.75 -15.12 5.11
CA PHE A 120 10.81 -14.11 6.16
C PHE A 120 11.77 -13.00 5.77
N LEU A 121 11.26 -11.78 5.68
CA LEU A 121 11.99 -10.57 5.34
C LEU A 121 12.10 -9.66 6.56
N SER A 122 13.12 -8.84 6.62
CA SER A 122 13.26 -7.77 7.62
C SER A 122 13.66 -6.46 6.95
N LEU A 123 13.24 -5.34 7.52
CA LEU A 123 13.59 -4.04 6.99
C LEU A 123 15.00 -3.65 7.46
N GLY A 124 15.94 -3.58 6.53
CA GLY A 124 17.35 -3.37 6.86
C GLY A 124 17.97 -4.54 7.64
N THR A 125 19.08 -4.29 8.33
CA THR A 125 19.91 -5.33 8.96
C THR A 125 19.55 -5.65 10.42
N GLY A 126 18.57 -4.95 11.00
CA GLY A 126 18.25 -5.06 12.43
C GLY A 126 17.22 -6.13 12.81
N GLY A 127 16.68 -6.89 11.85
CA GLY A 127 15.61 -7.86 12.08
C GLY A 127 16.04 -9.31 11.98
N VAL A 128 15.08 -10.21 12.16
CA VAL A 128 15.30 -11.68 12.17
C VAL A 128 15.13 -12.34 10.79
N GLY A 129 14.56 -11.61 9.81
CA GLY A 129 14.37 -12.07 8.43
C GLY A 129 15.57 -11.79 7.51
N VAL A 130 15.42 -12.11 6.23
CA VAL A 130 16.36 -11.68 5.18
C VAL A 130 16.29 -10.15 5.07
N PRO A 131 17.42 -9.43 5.19
CA PRO A 131 17.42 -7.97 5.15
C PRO A 131 17.07 -7.45 3.76
N VAL A 132 16.01 -6.69 3.64
CA VAL A 132 15.62 -5.99 2.41
C VAL A 132 15.83 -4.49 2.55
N ARG A 133 16.20 -3.83 1.45
CA ARG A 133 16.57 -2.41 1.41
C ARG A 133 15.95 -1.71 0.23
N ALA A 134 15.89 -0.40 0.31
CA ALA A 134 15.63 0.50 -0.81
C ALA A 134 16.81 1.45 -0.98
N THR A 135 17.03 1.97 -2.19
CA THR A 135 17.94 3.12 -2.36
C THR A 135 17.15 4.41 -2.15
N VAL A 136 17.83 5.46 -1.69
CA VAL A 136 17.22 6.80 -1.56
C VAL A 136 16.63 7.24 -2.90
N GLU A 137 17.34 7.00 -4.00
CA GLU A 137 16.88 7.34 -5.35
C GLU A 137 15.59 6.60 -5.72
N SER A 138 15.51 5.29 -5.47
CA SER A 138 14.32 4.49 -5.79
C SER A 138 13.11 4.86 -4.91
N PHE A 139 13.36 5.30 -3.69
CA PHE A 139 12.32 5.76 -2.77
C PHE A 139 11.70 7.08 -3.24
N GLY A 140 12.53 7.94 -3.79
CA GLY A 140 12.11 9.20 -4.36
C GLY A 140 11.79 10.30 -3.33
N PRO A 141 11.66 11.57 -3.77
CA PRO A 141 11.52 12.70 -2.87
C PRO A 141 10.17 12.73 -2.13
N VAL A 142 9.07 12.29 -2.75
CA VAL A 142 7.72 12.33 -2.15
C VAL A 142 7.61 11.37 -0.96
N LEU A 143 8.00 10.11 -1.15
CA LEU A 143 7.98 9.11 -0.08
C LEU A 143 8.97 9.46 1.03
N LEU A 144 10.16 9.93 0.65
CA LEU A 144 11.17 10.33 1.64
C LEU A 144 10.70 11.55 2.44
N SER A 145 10.03 12.52 1.83
CA SER A 145 9.45 13.67 2.52
C SER A 145 8.42 13.25 3.58
N LYS A 146 7.60 12.24 3.28
CA LYS A 146 6.65 11.67 4.25
C LYS A 146 7.39 11.09 5.47
N VAL A 147 8.44 10.32 5.25
CA VAL A 147 9.25 9.72 6.32
C VAL A 147 9.92 10.80 7.18
N LEU A 148 10.43 11.85 6.54
CA LEU A 148 11.12 12.97 7.20
C LEU A 148 10.18 13.98 7.87
N GLY A 149 8.85 13.87 7.66
CA GLY A 149 7.86 14.82 8.18
C GLY A 149 8.00 16.22 7.58
N LEU A 150 8.36 16.32 6.29
CA LEU A 150 8.58 17.59 5.60
C LEU A 150 7.27 18.25 5.17
N ASN A 151 7.24 19.58 5.20
CA ASN A 151 6.14 20.34 4.61
C ASN A 151 6.31 20.49 3.09
N ALA A 152 5.28 21.03 2.40
CA ALA A 152 5.25 21.14 0.94
C ALA A 152 6.45 21.91 0.34
N THR A 153 6.95 22.97 1.03
CA THR A 153 8.12 23.73 0.57
C THR A 153 9.39 22.89 0.68
N GLN A 154 9.56 22.16 1.76
CA GLN A 154 10.70 21.28 2.00
C GLN A 154 10.66 20.07 1.05
N GLU A 155 9.49 19.50 0.80
CA GLU A 155 9.27 18.42 -0.18
C GLU A 155 9.67 18.89 -1.59
N SER A 156 9.20 20.08 -2.02
CA SER A 156 9.59 20.67 -3.31
C SER A 156 11.10 20.89 -3.41
N THR A 157 11.73 21.37 -2.31
CA THR A 157 13.19 21.54 -2.26
C THR A 157 13.91 20.21 -2.38
N LEU A 158 13.42 19.17 -1.69
CA LEU A 158 13.98 17.82 -1.81
C LEU A 158 13.86 17.29 -3.23
N GLY A 159 12.72 17.52 -3.91
CA GLY A 159 12.52 17.18 -5.33
C GLY A 159 13.56 17.83 -6.24
N LEU A 160 13.88 19.10 -6.00
CA LEU A 160 14.92 19.82 -6.73
C LEU A 160 16.32 19.21 -6.52
N ILE A 161 16.65 18.81 -5.29
CA ILE A 161 17.92 18.13 -4.95
C ILE A 161 18.05 16.80 -5.68
N PHE A 162 16.98 15.99 -5.70
CA PHE A 162 16.96 14.73 -6.45
C PHE A 162 17.14 14.94 -7.97
N HIS A 163 16.46 15.95 -8.51
CA HIS A 163 16.58 16.30 -9.92
C HIS A 163 18.01 16.69 -10.28
N TRP A 164 18.64 17.57 -9.48
CA TRP A 164 20.04 17.97 -9.68
C TRP A 164 20.99 16.78 -9.58
N ALA A 165 20.84 15.92 -8.55
CA ALA A 165 21.67 14.74 -8.37
C ALA A 165 21.62 13.82 -9.58
N LYS A 166 20.41 13.56 -10.11
CA LYS A 166 20.22 12.75 -11.31
C LYS A 166 20.89 13.35 -12.55
N GLN A 167 20.72 14.65 -12.79
CA GLN A 167 21.35 15.33 -13.93
C GLN A 167 22.88 15.35 -13.87
N ASN A 168 23.45 15.36 -12.66
CA ASN A 168 24.88 15.42 -12.45
C ASN A 168 25.53 14.05 -12.17
N GLY A 169 24.80 12.94 -12.40
CA GLY A 169 25.30 11.59 -12.21
C GLY A 169 25.74 11.29 -10.77
N ARG A 170 25.10 11.92 -9.78
CA ARG A 170 25.35 11.68 -8.35
C ARG A 170 24.34 10.67 -7.82
N PRO A 171 24.69 9.38 -7.68
CA PRO A 171 23.76 8.36 -7.23
C PRO A 171 23.34 8.62 -5.77
N LEU A 172 22.04 8.52 -5.50
CA LEU A 172 21.46 8.63 -4.16
C LEU A 172 21.12 7.23 -3.63
N VAL A 173 22.13 6.48 -3.23
CA VAL A 173 21.98 5.12 -2.70
C VAL A 173 21.64 5.15 -1.22
N THR A 174 22.41 5.89 -0.42
CA THR A 174 22.30 5.97 1.04
C THR A 174 21.88 7.36 1.51
N LEU A 175 21.50 7.50 2.78
CA LEU A 175 21.25 8.81 3.41
C LEU A 175 22.52 9.68 3.41
N GLN A 176 23.69 9.06 3.50
CA GLN A 176 24.96 9.79 3.44
C GLN A 176 25.20 10.42 2.06
N ASN A 177 24.90 9.72 0.96
CA ASN A 177 24.99 10.30 -0.38
C ASN A 177 24.11 11.55 -0.50
N LEU A 178 22.86 11.48 0.00
CA LEU A 178 21.95 12.62 -0.03
C LEU A 178 22.47 13.79 0.83
N ARG A 179 23.04 13.53 2.03
CA ARG A 179 23.67 14.57 2.87
C ARG A 179 24.82 15.26 2.16
N THR A 180 25.68 14.48 1.49
CA THR A 180 26.82 14.99 0.71
C THR A 180 26.34 15.92 -0.40
N VAL A 181 25.30 15.53 -1.15
CA VAL A 181 24.71 16.36 -2.20
C VAL A 181 24.12 17.66 -1.62
N ILE A 182 23.37 17.59 -0.52
CA ILE A 182 22.81 18.78 0.12
C ILE A 182 23.95 19.71 0.61
N GLY A 183 25.00 19.15 1.21
CA GLY A 183 26.17 19.90 1.64
C GLY A 183 26.86 20.64 0.48
N HIS A 184 27.06 19.99 -0.66
CA HIS A 184 27.57 20.62 -1.87
C HIS A 184 26.66 21.78 -2.34
N LEU A 185 25.37 21.53 -2.50
CA LEU A 185 24.41 22.51 -3.01
C LEU A 185 24.22 23.75 -2.10
N THR A 186 24.62 23.64 -0.85
CA THR A 186 24.60 24.76 0.11
C THR A 186 25.95 25.44 0.29
N SER A 187 27.04 24.90 -0.29
CA SER A 187 28.35 25.51 -0.35
C SER A 187 28.39 26.71 -1.30
N ASP A 188 29.40 27.54 -1.21
CA ASP A 188 29.55 28.70 -2.11
C ASP A 188 29.76 28.30 -3.57
N GLU A 189 30.38 27.13 -3.81
CA GLU A 189 30.55 26.54 -5.14
C GLU A 189 29.23 26.03 -5.70
N GLY A 190 28.49 25.18 -4.94
CA GLY A 190 27.27 24.54 -5.40
C GLY A 190 26.05 25.45 -5.49
N LYS A 191 26.04 26.61 -4.81
CA LYS A 191 24.94 27.61 -4.98
C LYS A 191 24.80 28.11 -6.41
N ALA A 192 25.90 28.13 -7.16
CA ALA A 192 25.89 28.55 -8.56
C ALA A 192 25.10 27.56 -9.45
N ASP A 193 25.18 26.28 -9.15
CA ASP A 193 24.56 25.18 -9.92
C ASP A 193 23.02 25.26 -9.91
N LEU A 194 22.44 25.77 -8.84
CA LEU A 194 21.00 25.85 -8.66
C LEU A 194 20.39 27.22 -9.04
N LYS A 195 21.20 28.22 -9.45
CA LYS A 195 20.68 29.57 -9.78
C LYS A 195 19.59 29.53 -10.84
N SER A 196 19.73 28.68 -11.86
CA SER A 196 18.77 28.52 -12.95
C SER A 196 17.49 27.77 -12.52
N LEU A 197 17.51 27.03 -11.42
CA LEU A 197 16.45 26.16 -10.93
C LEU A 197 15.70 26.71 -9.71
N GLY A 198 16.01 27.94 -9.26
CA GLY A 198 15.34 28.60 -8.13
C GLY A 198 16.09 28.56 -6.81
N GLY A 199 17.24 27.86 -6.73
CA GLY A 199 18.10 27.81 -5.54
C GLY A 199 17.56 26.96 -4.40
N VAL A 200 18.44 26.64 -3.44
CA VAL A 200 18.08 25.99 -2.17
C VAL A 200 18.43 26.93 -1.02
N SER A 201 17.43 27.29 -0.23
CA SER A 201 17.62 28.09 0.97
C SER A 201 18.42 27.29 2.01
N SER A 202 19.46 27.89 2.58
CA SER A 202 20.25 27.26 3.66
C SER A 202 19.41 26.90 4.88
N THR A 203 18.34 27.67 5.16
CA THR A 203 17.39 27.37 6.24
C THR A 203 16.62 26.09 5.94
N THR A 204 16.08 25.95 4.72
CA THR A 204 15.33 24.73 4.30
C THR A 204 16.23 23.51 4.25
N ALA A 205 17.43 23.64 3.68
CA ALA A 205 18.44 22.58 3.67
C ALA A 205 18.81 22.12 5.09
N GLY A 206 18.98 23.07 6.02
CA GLY A 206 19.27 22.78 7.42
C GLY A 206 18.14 22.01 8.12
N VAL A 207 16.86 22.23 7.76
CA VAL A 207 15.74 21.43 8.27
C VAL A 207 15.82 20.00 7.73
N ILE A 208 16.03 19.84 6.42
CA ILE A 208 16.13 18.53 5.77
C ILE A 208 17.32 17.74 6.35
N LEU A 209 18.49 18.36 6.50
CA LEU A 209 19.68 17.70 7.07
C LEU A 209 19.44 17.21 8.49
N ARG A 210 18.80 18.01 9.36
CA ARG A 210 18.44 17.57 10.72
C ARG A 210 17.50 16.39 10.71
N ALA A 211 16.48 16.40 9.83
CA ALA A 211 15.55 15.29 9.69
C ALA A 211 16.25 14.01 9.21
N LEU A 212 17.21 14.13 8.28
CA LEU A 212 18.04 12.99 7.82
C LEU A 212 18.95 12.43 8.94
N VAL A 213 19.53 13.29 9.78
CA VAL A 213 20.34 12.85 10.93
C VAL A 213 19.48 12.11 11.95
N ASN A 214 18.27 12.61 12.23
CA ASN A 214 17.33 11.94 13.13
C ASN A 214 16.91 10.58 12.56
N LEU A 215 16.59 10.51 11.27
CA LEU A 215 16.23 9.26 10.59
C LEU A 215 17.37 8.23 10.65
N ALA A 216 18.61 8.66 10.44
CA ALA A 216 19.77 7.79 10.55
C ALA A 216 19.92 7.21 11.97
N GLY A 217 19.79 8.08 13.00
CA GLY A 217 19.82 7.67 14.41
C GLY A 217 18.68 6.70 14.80
N GLU A 218 17.60 6.67 14.04
CA GLU A 218 16.45 5.76 14.22
C GLU A 218 16.55 4.50 13.36
N GLY A 219 17.72 4.19 12.81
CA GLY A 219 17.95 2.98 12.01
C GLY A 219 17.78 3.16 10.48
N GLY A 220 17.53 4.39 10.00
CA GLY A 220 17.42 4.67 8.57
C GLY A 220 18.64 4.27 7.76
N ASP A 221 19.84 4.37 8.34
CA ASP A 221 21.09 3.97 7.66
C ASP A 221 21.18 2.47 7.39
N THR A 222 20.45 1.63 8.13
CA THR A 222 20.41 0.18 7.88
C THR A 222 19.40 -0.20 6.81
N PHE A 223 18.46 0.68 6.54
CA PHE A 223 17.37 0.48 5.59
C PHE A 223 17.74 0.98 4.18
N PHE A 224 18.38 2.15 4.07
CA PHE A 224 18.78 2.68 2.77
C PHE A 224 20.15 2.15 2.34
N GLY A 225 20.18 1.46 1.19
CA GLY A 225 21.41 0.86 0.66
C GLY A 225 21.15 -0.17 -0.42
N GLU A 226 22.23 -0.81 -0.82
CA GLU A 226 22.21 -1.94 -1.75
C GLU A 226 22.48 -3.27 -1.03
N PRO A 227 22.05 -4.40 -1.63
CA PRO A 227 21.21 -4.47 -2.83
C PRO A 227 19.76 -4.04 -2.54
N LYS A 228 19.19 -3.24 -3.46
CA LYS A 228 17.76 -2.87 -3.44
C LYS A 228 16.92 -4.12 -3.67
N LEU A 229 15.80 -4.27 -2.94
CA LEU A 229 14.83 -5.34 -3.20
C LEU A 229 14.28 -5.20 -4.62
N ASP A 230 14.39 -6.29 -5.40
CA ASP A 230 13.71 -6.41 -6.68
C ASP A 230 12.27 -6.92 -6.45
N PRO A 231 11.24 -6.15 -6.81
CA PRO A 231 9.85 -6.59 -6.67
C PRO A 231 9.52 -7.91 -7.38
N ASN A 232 10.26 -8.27 -8.45
CA ASN A 232 10.06 -9.53 -9.16
C ASN A 232 10.39 -10.75 -8.30
N ASP A 233 11.26 -10.61 -7.30
CA ASP A 233 11.56 -11.68 -6.34
C ASP A 233 10.38 -12.08 -5.46
N LEU A 234 9.34 -11.23 -5.40
CA LEU A 234 8.11 -11.49 -4.66
C LEU A 234 7.08 -12.30 -5.47
N LEU A 235 7.32 -12.52 -6.77
CA LEU A 235 6.40 -13.20 -7.69
C LEU A 235 6.68 -14.71 -7.79
N TYR A 236 7.29 -15.27 -6.76
CA TYR A 236 7.78 -16.65 -6.80
C TYR A 236 6.70 -17.66 -6.38
N THR A 237 6.69 -18.81 -7.05
CA THR A 237 5.96 -20.02 -6.65
C THR A 237 6.95 -21.13 -6.35
N ASP A 238 6.67 -21.97 -5.36
CA ASP A 238 7.51 -23.12 -5.04
C ASP A 238 7.39 -24.27 -6.08
N ASP A 239 8.18 -25.31 -5.91
CA ASP A 239 8.19 -26.47 -6.80
C ASP A 239 6.88 -27.28 -6.77
N GLN A 240 6.02 -27.05 -5.79
CA GLN A 240 4.68 -27.66 -5.67
C GLN A 240 3.60 -26.80 -6.33
N GLY A 241 3.97 -25.62 -6.82
CA GLY A 241 3.06 -24.66 -7.43
C GLY A 241 2.34 -23.75 -6.42
N HIS A 242 2.71 -23.74 -5.14
CA HIS A 242 2.18 -22.81 -4.17
C HIS A 242 2.81 -21.43 -4.35
N GLY A 243 2.02 -20.38 -4.21
CA GLY A 243 2.53 -19.01 -4.14
C GLY A 243 3.30 -18.79 -2.84
N VAL A 244 4.51 -18.27 -2.93
CA VAL A 244 5.32 -17.97 -1.73
C VAL A 244 4.75 -16.76 -1.01
N ILE A 245 4.63 -16.86 0.31
CA ILE A 245 4.21 -15.76 1.19
C ILE A 245 5.46 -15.03 1.66
N SER A 246 5.71 -13.84 1.12
CA SER A 246 6.78 -12.95 1.59
C SER A 246 6.27 -12.18 2.81
N LEU A 247 6.73 -12.55 3.99
CA LEU A 247 6.31 -11.97 5.27
C LEU A 247 7.39 -11.02 5.79
N LEU A 248 7.08 -9.71 5.81
CA LEU A 248 7.95 -8.69 6.36
C LEU A 248 7.76 -8.62 7.88
N GLU A 249 8.74 -9.16 8.60
CA GLU A 249 8.77 -9.25 10.06
C GLU A 249 9.26 -7.96 10.71
N PHE A 250 8.53 -7.51 11.73
CA PHE A 250 8.84 -6.29 12.47
C PHE A 250 9.21 -6.54 13.93
N SER A 251 9.04 -7.78 14.38
CA SER A 251 9.33 -8.14 15.76
C SER A 251 10.79 -7.83 16.13
N GLY A 252 10.98 -7.04 17.17
CA GLY A 252 12.31 -6.67 17.67
C GLY A 252 12.98 -5.48 16.98
N GLN A 253 12.34 -4.81 16.03
CA GLN A 253 12.87 -3.61 15.39
C GLN A 253 12.28 -2.33 16.00
N SER A 254 13.16 -1.37 16.32
CA SER A 254 12.77 -0.05 16.85
C SER A 254 12.49 0.99 15.75
N LEU A 255 12.05 0.54 14.57
CA LEU A 255 11.73 1.44 13.47
C LEU A 255 10.40 2.17 13.69
N ARG A 256 10.34 3.44 13.28
CA ARG A 256 9.08 4.18 13.34
C ARG A 256 8.02 3.57 12.41
N PRO A 257 6.76 3.50 12.82
CA PRO A 257 5.66 2.98 11.98
C PRO A 257 5.55 3.66 10.61
N VAL A 258 5.91 4.96 10.54
CA VAL A 258 5.90 5.72 9.28
C VAL A 258 6.92 5.20 8.26
N ILE A 259 8.11 4.75 8.70
CA ILE A 259 9.13 4.18 7.80
C ILE A 259 8.58 2.93 7.15
N PHE A 260 7.97 2.09 7.96
CA PHE A 260 7.37 0.83 7.54
C PHE A 260 6.24 1.01 6.51
N SER A 261 5.24 1.82 6.85
CA SER A 261 4.12 2.07 5.94
C SER A 261 4.57 2.72 4.63
N THR A 262 5.56 3.60 4.70
CA THR A 262 6.10 4.25 3.50
C THR A 262 6.95 3.29 2.65
N PHE A 263 7.67 2.34 3.29
CA PHE A 263 8.34 1.26 2.56
C PHE A 263 7.34 0.38 1.79
N LEU A 264 6.25 -0.01 2.43
CA LEU A 264 5.21 -0.80 1.76
C LEU A 264 4.65 -0.05 0.55
N MET A 265 4.46 1.26 0.67
CA MET A 265 4.00 2.09 -0.43
C MET A 265 5.04 2.21 -1.55
N TRP A 266 6.33 2.36 -1.19
CA TRP A 266 7.42 2.34 -2.16
C TRP A 266 7.44 1.02 -2.93
N LEU A 267 7.34 -0.12 -2.23
CA LEU A 267 7.36 -1.44 -2.85
C LEU A 267 6.18 -1.62 -3.82
N LEU A 268 4.99 -1.15 -3.43
CA LEU A 268 3.81 -1.18 -4.30
C LEU A 268 3.98 -0.28 -5.54
N ALA A 269 4.58 0.89 -5.37
CA ALA A 269 4.88 1.81 -6.47
C ALA A 269 5.96 1.25 -7.42
N ASP A 270 6.98 0.59 -6.88
CA ASP A 270 8.03 -0.06 -7.68
C ASP A 270 7.48 -1.27 -8.44
N LEU A 271 6.60 -2.09 -7.82
CA LEU A 271 5.82 -3.13 -8.51
C LEU A 271 5.01 -2.55 -9.67
N PHE A 272 4.29 -1.46 -9.44
CA PHE A 272 3.50 -0.80 -10.48
C PHE A 272 4.37 -0.35 -11.66
N ALA A 273 5.55 0.20 -11.39
CA ALA A 273 6.46 0.68 -12.42
C ALA A 273 7.08 -0.45 -13.27
N GLN A 274 7.36 -1.61 -12.65
CA GLN A 274 8.09 -2.70 -13.30
C GLN A 274 7.19 -3.74 -13.96
N LEU A 275 5.98 -3.99 -13.41
CA LEU A 275 5.11 -5.04 -13.93
C LEU A 275 4.45 -4.62 -15.26
N PRO A 276 4.34 -5.54 -16.24
CA PRO A 276 3.58 -5.30 -17.47
C PRO A 276 2.07 -5.29 -17.18
N GLU A 277 1.30 -4.64 -18.02
CA GLU A 277 -0.16 -4.78 -18.01
C GLU A 277 -0.58 -6.17 -18.47
N VAL A 278 -1.60 -6.74 -17.81
CA VAL A 278 -2.00 -8.14 -18.03
C VAL A 278 -3.46 -8.32 -18.43
N GLY A 279 -4.26 -7.25 -18.41
CA GLY A 279 -5.70 -7.35 -18.71
C GLY A 279 -6.47 -8.17 -17.68
N ASP A 280 -7.53 -8.85 -18.11
CA ASP A 280 -8.32 -9.75 -17.27
C ASP A 280 -7.60 -11.10 -17.13
N ILE A 281 -7.41 -11.55 -15.91
CA ILE A 281 -6.69 -12.78 -15.55
C ILE A 281 -7.52 -13.61 -14.58
N ASP A 282 -7.39 -14.94 -14.65
CA ASP A 282 -8.15 -15.87 -13.80
C ASP A 282 -7.75 -15.82 -12.32
N LYS A 283 -6.53 -15.40 -12.03
CA LYS A 283 -6.00 -15.19 -10.68
C LYS A 283 -4.97 -14.07 -10.66
N PRO A 284 -4.83 -13.33 -9.54
CA PRO A 284 -3.82 -12.26 -9.44
C PRO A 284 -2.39 -12.81 -9.55
N LYS A 285 -1.46 -11.95 -9.99
CA LYS A 285 -0.02 -12.24 -9.99
C LYS A 285 0.61 -12.11 -8.61
N LEU A 286 0.06 -11.23 -7.79
CA LEU A 286 0.48 -10.98 -6.42
C LEU A 286 -0.70 -10.37 -5.64
N VAL A 287 -0.82 -10.71 -4.37
CA VAL A 287 -1.70 -9.99 -3.44
C VAL A 287 -0.87 -9.37 -2.34
N PHE A 288 -1.09 -8.07 -2.14
CA PHE A 288 -0.36 -7.23 -1.21
C PHE A 288 -1.26 -6.85 -0.02
N PHE A 289 -0.80 -7.08 1.20
CA PHE A 289 -1.55 -6.75 2.43
C PHE A 289 -0.87 -5.60 3.18
N PHE A 290 -1.62 -4.53 3.41
CA PHE A 290 -1.25 -3.43 4.30
C PHE A 290 -1.91 -3.64 5.66
N ASP A 291 -1.17 -4.13 6.64
CA ASP A 291 -1.67 -4.12 8.03
C ASP A 291 -1.50 -2.73 8.65
N GLU A 292 -2.37 -2.38 9.59
CA GLU A 292 -2.45 -1.05 10.22
C GLU A 292 -2.45 0.10 9.18
N ALA A 293 -3.28 -0.04 8.14
CA ALA A 293 -3.27 0.85 6.97
C ALA A 293 -3.48 2.34 7.31
N HIS A 294 -4.06 2.67 8.47
CA HIS A 294 -4.20 4.05 8.93
C HIS A 294 -2.85 4.78 9.01
N LEU A 295 -1.73 4.06 9.25
CA LEU A 295 -0.39 4.64 9.33
C LEU A 295 0.08 5.25 7.99
N LEU A 296 -0.46 4.78 6.86
CA LEU A 296 -0.18 5.37 5.55
C LEU A 296 -0.73 6.79 5.42
N PHE A 297 -1.89 7.04 6.00
CA PHE A 297 -2.68 8.24 5.74
C PHE A 297 -2.54 9.30 6.83
N THR A 298 -2.06 8.93 8.02
CA THR A 298 -1.81 9.87 9.13
C THR A 298 -0.71 10.87 8.73
N ASP A 299 -0.99 12.16 8.89
CA ASP A 299 -0.08 13.28 8.58
C ASP A 299 0.54 13.21 7.17
N ALA A 300 -0.19 12.65 6.21
CA ALA A 300 0.28 12.52 4.83
C ALA A 300 0.19 13.84 4.06
N SER A 301 1.24 14.17 3.28
CA SER A 301 1.18 15.29 2.34
C SER A 301 0.17 15.00 1.22
N LYS A 302 -0.34 16.08 0.59
CA LYS A 302 -1.27 15.93 -0.55
C LYS A 302 -0.64 15.12 -1.70
N ALA A 303 0.63 15.39 -2.02
CA ALA A 303 1.36 14.67 -3.07
C ALA A 303 1.48 13.16 -2.75
N PHE A 304 1.72 12.81 -1.49
CA PHE A 304 1.75 11.40 -1.07
C PHE A 304 0.38 10.74 -1.21
N LEU A 305 -0.70 11.38 -0.78
CA LEU A 305 -2.06 10.85 -0.93
C LEU A 305 -2.41 10.62 -2.40
N GLU A 306 -2.14 11.59 -3.27
CA GLU A 306 -2.35 11.46 -4.72
C GLU A 306 -1.54 10.29 -5.31
N GLN A 307 -0.31 10.07 -4.87
CA GLN A 307 0.51 8.95 -5.31
C GLN A 307 -0.08 7.60 -4.87
N VAL A 308 -0.55 7.48 -3.61
CA VAL A 308 -1.20 6.27 -3.10
C VAL A 308 -2.48 5.97 -3.89
N GLU A 309 -3.34 6.96 -4.06
CA GLU A 309 -4.61 6.83 -4.79
C GLU A 309 -4.39 6.38 -6.23
N GLN A 310 -3.46 7.02 -6.94
CA GLN A 310 -3.12 6.64 -8.32
C GLN A 310 -2.55 5.23 -8.39
N THR A 311 -1.63 4.87 -7.49
CA THR A 311 -1.02 3.54 -7.50
C THR A 311 -2.07 2.47 -7.25
N VAL A 312 -2.91 2.62 -6.21
CA VAL A 312 -3.98 1.66 -5.90
C VAL A 312 -4.98 1.54 -7.06
N LYS A 313 -5.38 2.65 -7.66
CA LYS A 313 -6.31 2.64 -8.79
C LYS A 313 -5.76 1.90 -10.01
N LEU A 314 -4.49 2.07 -10.31
CA LEU A 314 -3.89 1.59 -11.57
C LEU A 314 -3.23 0.22 -11.46
N ILE A 315 -2.78 -0.21 -10.26
CA ILE A 315 -2.02 -1.45 -10.11
C ILE A 315 -2.85 -2.71 -10.42
N ARG A 316 -4.17 -2.56 -10.41
CA ARG A 316 -5.09 -3.61 -10.85
C ARG A 316 -4.78 -4.08 -12.28
N SER A 317 -4.44 -3.16 -13.20
CA SER A 317 -4.09 -3.51 -14.59
C SER A 317 -2.82 -4.35 -14.70
N LYS A 318 -1.99 -4.35 -13.64
CA LYS A 318 -0.78 -5.18 -13.51
C LYS A 318 -1.05 -6.55 -12.89
N GLY A 319 -2.31 -6.84 -12.56
CA GLY A 319 -2.71 -8.10 -11.93
C GLY A 319 -2.41 -8.19 -10.44
N VAL A 320 -2.18 -7.06 -9.75
CA VAL A 320 -1.91 -7.02 -8.31
C VAL A 320 -3.18 -6.67 -7.54
N GLY A 321 -3.53 -7.50 -6.55
CA GLY A 321 -4.55 -7.23 -5.56
C GLY A 321 -3.95 -6.51 -4.35
N VAL A 322 -4.69 -5.56 -3.76
CA VAL A 322 -4.27 -4.85 -2.55
C VAL A 322 -5.36 -4.96 -1.49
N PHE A 323 -5.00 -5.42 -0.30
CA PHE A 323 -5.90 -5.49 0.85
C PHE A 323 -5.39 -4.57 1.95
N PHE A 324 -6.24 -3.66 2.37
CA PHE A 324 -5.99 -2.81 3.53
C PHE A 324 -6.62 -3.43 4.78
N CYS A 325 -5.85 -3.48 5.87
CA CYS A 325 -6.35 -3.90 7.17
C CYS A 325 -6.28 -2.71 8.14
N THR A 326 -7.42 -2.38 8.79
CA THR A 326 -7.49 -1.25 9.72
C THR A 326 -8.57 -1.47 10.77
N GLN A 327 -8.67 -0.57 11.74
CA GLN A 327 -9.68 -0.65 12.78
C GLN A 327 -11.03 -0.12 12.29
N LEU A 328 -11.04 0.99 11.58
CA LEU A 328 -12.24 1.63 11.05
C LEU A 328 -12.11 1.87 9.54
N PRO A 329 -13.15 1.63 8.74
CA PRO A 329 -13.13 1.99 7.31
C PRO A 329 -12.86 3.48 7.07
N THR A 330 -13.28 4.35 8.01
CA THR A 330 -13.08 5.80 7.96
C THR A 330 -11.63 6.23 8.14
N ASP A 331 -10.72 5.32 8.47
CA ASP A 331 -9.28 5.58 8.55
C ASP A 331 -8.64 5.75 7.16
N LEU A 332 -9.33 5.28 6.12
CA LEU A 332 -8.89 5.39 4.74
C LEU A 332 -9.56 6.58 4.04
N PRO A 333 -8.85 7.30 3.14
CA PRO A 333 -9.45 8.30 2.27
C PRO A 333 -10.58 7.70 1.41
N ASN A 334 -11.63 8.50 1.16
CA ASN A 334 -12.79 8.05 0.38
C ASN A 334 -12.39 7.58 -1.03
N ASP A 335 -11.39 8.23 -1.65
CA ASP A 335 -10.93 7.89 -3.00
C ASP A 335 -10.27 6.52 -3.04
N VAL A 336 -9.46 6.15 -2.02
CA VAL A 336 -8.93 4.80 -1.84
C VAL A 336 -10.07 3.81 -1.53
N LEU A 337 -10.93 4.16 -0.56
CA LEU A 337 -12.04 3.28 -0.12
C LEU A 337 -12.99 2.92 -1.27
N SER A 338 -13.17 3.84 -2.23
CA SER A 338 -14.00 3.63 -3.43
C SER A 338 -13.45 2.58 -4.40
N GLN A 339 -12.14 2.29 -4.35
CA GLN A 339 -11.47 1.30 -5.20
C GLN A 339 -11.57 -0.13 -4.62
N LEU A 340 -12.01 -0.29 -3.36
CA LEU A 340 -11.99 -1.57 -2.67
C LEU A 340 -13.26 -2.37 -2.95
N GLY A 341 -13.12 -3.38 -3.80
CA GLY A 341 -14.25 -4.21 -4.27
C GLY A 341 -14.68 -5.29 -3.27
N ALA A 342 -13.81 -5.72 -2.35
CA ALA A 342 -14.15 -6.66 -1.29
C ALA A 342 -14.14 -5.94 0.07
N ARG A 343 -15.15 -6.18 0.90
CA ARG A 343 -15.26 -5.63 2.25
C ARG A 343 -15.57 -6.73 3.24
N ILE A 344 -14.70 -6.91 4.20
CA ILE A 344 -14.81 -7.87 5.29
C ILE A 344 -14.74 -7.08 6.59
N GLN A 345 -15.89 -6.86 7.22
CA GLN A 345 -16.03 -6.03 8.41
C GLN A 345 -16.29 -6.88 9.62
N HIS A 346 -15.29 -7.01 10.49
CA HIS A 346 -15.45 -7.58 11.82
C HIS A 346 -16.13 -6.60 12.78
N ALA A 347 -16.40 -7.04 14.01
CA ALA A 347 -17.09 -6.23 14.98
C ALA A 347 -16.45 -4.86 15.19
N LEU A 348 -17.30 -3.86 15.31
CA LEU A 348 -16.94 -2.50 15.73
C LEU A 348 -17.32 -2.28 17.19
N ARG A 349 -16.54 -1.44 17.87
CA ARG A 349 -16.89 -0.95 19.22
C ARG A 349 -17.38 0.48 19.10
N ALA A 350 -18.54 0.77 19.66
CA ALA A 350 -19.16 2.10 19.57
C ALA A 350 -19.40 2.64 20.97
N PHE A 351 -18.30 2.90 21.72
CA PHE A 351 -18.36 3.36 23.11
C PHE A 351 -18.45 4.88 23.24
N THR A 352 -17.99 5.63 22.24
CA THR A 352 -18.02 7.08 22.24
C THR A 352 -18.97 7.63 21.19
N PRO A 353 -19.42 8.90 21.29
CA PRO A 353 -20.23 9.55 20.24
C PRO A 353 -19.55 9.56 18.86
N ASP A 354 -18.22 9.62 18.82
CA ASP A 354 -17.48 9.58 17.56
C ASP A 354 -17.41 8.17 16.98
N ASP A 355 -17.32 7.13 17.82
CA ASP A 355 -17.47 5.73 17.37
C ASP A 355 -18.87 5.48 16.79
N GLN A 356 -19.92 6.03 17.40
CA GLN A 356 -21.30 5.93 16.90
C GLN A 356 -21.43 6.57 15.51
N LYS A 357 -20.83 7.74 15.31
CA LYS A 357 -20.79 8.39 13.99
C LYS A 357 -20.01 7.57 12.96
N ALA A 358 -18.89 7.00 13.35
CA ALA A 358 -18.09 6.13 12.48
C ALA A 358 -18.87 4.87 12.10
N LEU A 359 -19.56 4.23 13.05
CA LEU A 359 -20.45 3.10 12.81
C LEU A 359 -21.54 3.46 11.79
N SER A 360 -22.30 4.53 12.03
CA SER A 360 -23.36 4.96 11.11
C SER A 360 -22.84 5.32 9.71
N LYS A 361 -21.64 5.92 9.60
CA LYS A 361 -20.98 6.15 8.31
C LYS A 361 -20.62 4.83 7.62
N THR A 362 -20.08 3.88 8.36
CA THR A 362 -19.70 2.56 7.84
C THR A 362 -20.92 1.83 7.29
N VAL A 363 -22.01 1.75 8.05
CA VAL A 363 -23.26 1.08 7.64
C VAL A 363 -23.81 1.63 6.32
N ARG A 364 -23.75 2.95 6.12
CA ARG A 364 -24.23 3.61 4.88
C ARG A 364 -23.44 3.23 3.62
N THR A 365 -22.28 2.61 3.77
CA THR A 365 -21.44 2.16 2.64
C THR A 365 -21.80 0.76 2.17
N TYR A 366 -22.68 0.06 2.86
CA TYR A 366 -23.13 -1.29 2.49
C TYR A 366 -24.43 -1.23 1.66
N PRO A 367 -24.68 -2.25 0.80
CA PRO A 367 -25.96 -2.43 0.17
C PRO A 367 -27.07 -2.55 1.21
N LYS A 368 -28.28 -2.10 0.86
CA LYS A 368 -29.45 -2.30 1.71
C LYS A 368 -29.77 -3.79 1.84
N THR A 369 -30.15 -4.20 3.03
CA THR A 369 -30.56 -5.57 3.36
C THR A 369 -31.80 -5.51 4.26
N ASP A 370 -32.74 -6.42 4.01
CA ASP A 370 -33.91 -6.62 4.85
C ASP A 370 -33.70 -7.77 5.85
N VAL A 371 -32.55 -8.44 5.79
CA VAL A 371 -32.23 -9.60 6.64
C VAL A 371 -31.55 -9.18 7.93
N TYR A 372 -30.74 -8.09 7.90
CA TYR A 372 -29.96 -7.65 9.05
C TYR A 372 -30.20 -6.17 9.36
N ASP A 373 -30.33 -5.85 10.65
CA ASP A 373 -30.01 -4.50 11.13
C ASP A 373 -28.48 -4.38 11.26
N LEU A 374 -27.84 -3.67 10.32
CA LEU A 374 -26.38 -3.60 10.23
C LEU A 374 -25.74 -2.84 11.40
N GLU A 375 -26.38 -1.86 12.02
CA GLU A 375 -25.84 -1.17 13.19
C GLU A 375 -25.75 -2.13 14.39
N SER A 376 -26.83 -2.87 14.65
CA SER A 376 -26.85 -3.92 15.68
C SER A 376 -25.93 -5.06 15.34
N ALA A 377 -25.91 -5.52 14.09
CA ALA A 377 -25.06 -6.61 13.64
C ALA A 377 -23.58 -6.30 13.87
N LEU A 378 -23.07 -5.16 13.38
CA LEU A 378 -21.67 -4.79 13.48
C LEU A 378 -21.17 -4.62 14.92
N THR A 379 -22.05 -4.35 15.87
CA THR A 379 -21.68 -4.26 17.30
C THR A 379 -21.79 -5.58 18.04
N SER A 380 -22.51 -6.58 17.48
CA SER A 380 -22.78 -7.88 18.12
C SER A 380 -22.07 -9.08 17.50
N LEU A 381 -21.32 -8.89 16.39
CA LEU A 381 -20.53 -9.96 15.77
C LEU A 381 -19.62 -10.66 16.78
N GLY A 382 -19.62 -11.99 16.75
CA GLY A 382 -18.71 -12.82 17.53
C GLY A 382 -17.27 -12.80 17.00
N ILE A 383 -16.32 -13.29 17.81
CA ILE A 383 -14.93 -13.43 17.38
C ILE A 383 -14.85 -14.39 16.17
N GLY A 384 -14.22 -13.95 15.08
CA GLY A 384 -14.15 -14.70 13.84
C GLY A 384 -15.47 -14.70 13.06
N GLU A 385 -16.30 -13.70 13.27
CA GLU A 385 -17.45 -13.39 12.42
C GLU A 385 -17.23 -12.04 11.74
N ALA A 386 -17.80 -11.88 10.56
CA ALA A 386 -17.69 -10.64 9.79
C ALA A 386 -18.93 -10.41 8.92
N VAL A 387 -19.23 -9.16 8.66
CA VAL A 387 -20.14 -8.77 7.56
C VAL A 387 -19.31 -8.68 6.29
N VAL A 388 -19.69 -9.45 5.27
CA VAL A 388 -18.99 -9.55 3.99
C VAL A 388 -19.87 -9.00 2.87
N THR A 389 -19.25 -8.25 1.96
CA THR A 389 -19.80 -7.93 0.63
C THR A 389 -18.64 -7.81 -0.35
N VAL A 390 -18.84 -8.26 -1.58
CA VAL A 390 -17.84 -8.23 -2.64
C VAL A 390 -18.46 -7.73 -3.94
N LEU A 391 -17.64 -7.28 -4.88
CA LEU A 391 -18.11 -7.06 -6.23
C LEU A 391 -18.14 -8.39 -6.98
N SER A 392 -19.30 -8.73 -7.52
CA SER A 392 -19.47 -9.87 -8.43
C SER A 392 -18.58 -9.70 -9.68
N GLU A 393 -18.41 -10.73 -10.47
CA GLU A 393 -17.71 -10.66 -11.77
C GLU A 393 -18.27 -9.54 -12.66
N LYS A 394 -19.58 -9.31 -12.60
CA LYS A 394 -20.28 -8.23 -13.34
C LYS A 394 -20.11 -6.84 -12.74
N GLY A 395 -19.36 -6.70 -11.62
CA GLY A 395 -19.12 -5.42 -10.94
C GLY A 395 -20.27 -4.93 -10.05
N ALA A 396 -21.33 -5.72 -9.87
CA ALA A 396 -22.40 -5.39 -8.93
C ALA A 396 -22.03 -5.89 -7.51
N PRO A 397 -22.37 -5.14 -6.43
CA PRO A 397 -22.17 -5.63 -5.08
C PRO A 397 -23.07 -6.84 -4.80
N THR A 398 -22.50 -7.83 -4.09
CA THR A 398 -23.25 -8.99 -3.60
C THR A 398 -24.19 -8.60 -2.46
N PRO A 399 -25.20 -9.41 -2.12
CA PRO A 399 -25.95 -9.24 -0.89
C PRO A 399 -25.03 -9.18 0.32
N VAL A 400 -25.42 -8.41 1.34
CA VAL A 400 -24.68 -8.38 2.60
C VAL A 400 -24.81 -9.73 3.30
N ALA A 401 -23.68 -10.29 3.75
CA ALA A 401 -23.64 -11.57 4.44
C ALA A 401 -22.99 -11.48 5.81
N TRP A 402 -23.74 -11.71 6.88
CA TRP A 402 -23.13 -12.03 8.17
C TRP A 402 -22.51 -13.40 8.05
N THR A 403 -21.20 -13.48 8.18
CA THR A 403 -20.40 -14.66 7.85
C THR A 403 -19.68 -15.18 9.08
N ARG A 404 -19.85 -16.46 9.40
CA ARG A 404 -18.97 -17.18 10.31
C ARG A 404 -17.75 -17.64 9.51
N MET A 405 -16.57 -17.02 9.83
CA MET A 405 -15.33 -17.26 9.10
C MET A 405 -14.77 -18.67 9.37
N ARG A 406 -14.18 -19.29 8.33
CA ARG A 406 -13.40 -20.53 8.47
C ARG A 406 -12.20 -20.35 9.37
N VAL A 407 -11.65 -21.45 9.89
CA VAL A 407 -10.42 -21.47 10.66
C VAL A 407 -9.23 -21.56 9.71
N PRO A 408 -8.17 -20.75 9.89
CA PRO A 408 -6.91 -20.96 9.19
C PRO A 408 -6.36 -22.38 9.39
N ARG A 409 -5.75 -22.95 8.35
CA ARG A 409 -5.12 -24.27 8.38
C ARG A 409 -3.72 -24.25 8.96
N SER A 410 -3.06 -23.10 8.89
CA SER A 410 -1.74 -22.86 9.46
C SER A 410 -1.82 -22.50 10.95
N LEU A 411 -0.67 -22.52 11.62
CA LEU A 411 -0.57 -22.22 13.04
C LEU A 411 -1.00 -20.79 13.35
N MET A 412 -1.99 -20.63 14.22
CA MET A 412 -2.53 -19.33 14.63
C MET A 412 -1.72 -18.66 15.76
N ALA A 413 -0.42 -18.90 15.81
CA ALA A 413 0.53 -18.36 16.79
C ALA A 413 1.88 -18.07 16.14
N ALA A 414 2.72 -17.26 16.79
CA ALA A 414 4.09 -17.01 16.36
C ALA A 414 4.96 -18.28 16.49
N ILE A 415 5.89 -18.50 15.55
CA ILE A 415 6.85 -19.62 15.63
C ILE A 415 8.12 -19.28 16.41
N GLY A 416 8.29 -18.02 16.82
CA GLY A 416 9.43 -17.53 17.59
C GLY A 416 10.62 -17.08 16.72
N ALA A 417 11.40 -16.15 17.26
CA ALA A 417 12.51 -15.48 16.55
C ALA A 417 13.60 -16.45 16.05
N ASP A 418 13.91 -17.50 16.83
CA ASP A 418 14.93 -18.49 16.44
C ASP A 418 14.50 -19.28 15.21
N ALA A 419 13.24 -19.68 15.12
CA ALA A 419 12.71 -20.40 13.98
C ALA A 419 12.64 -19.52 12.73
N VAL A 420 12.25 -18.25 12.87
CA VAL A 420 12.25 -17.25 11.81
C VAL A 420 13.67 -17.03 11.29
N THR A 421 14.65 -16.86 12.20
CA THR A 421 16.07 -16.68 11.84
C THR A 421 16.62 -17.90 11.11
N ALA A 422 16.29 -19.11 11.55
CA ALA A 422 16.72 -20.35 10.89
C ALA A 422 16.15 -20.45 9.46
N ALA A 423 14.87 -20.14 9.28
CA ALA A 423 14.22 -20.12 7.99
C ALA A 423 14.84 -19.04 7.06
N ALA A 424 15.09 -17.83 7.57
CA ALA A 424 15.72 -16.75 6.82
C ALA A 424 17.13 -17.12 6.31
N LYS A 425 17.92 -17.84 7.13
CA LYS A 425 19.26 -18.34 6.71
C LYS A 425 19.21 -19.33 5.55
N SER A 426 18.16 -20.12 5.45
CA SER A 426 17.93 -21.10 4.38
C SER A 426 17.19 -20.53 3.17
N SER A 427 16.74 -19.28 3.24
CA SER A 427 16.00 -18.61 2.18
C SER A 427 16.82 -18.49 0.89
N ARG A 428 16.15 -18.64 -0.26
CA ARG A 428 16.74 -18.37 -1.58
C ARG A 428 17.24 -16.93 -1.71
N LEU A 429 16.57 -16.00 -1.02
CA LEU A 429 16.86 -14.57 -1.05
C LEU A 429 18.12 -14.20 -0.26
N GLN A 430 18.58 -15.07 0.65
CA GLN A 430 19.74 -14.81 1.51
C GLN A 430 21.03 -14.58 0.71
N LYS A 431 21.21 -15.24 -0.44
CA LYS A 431 22.39 -15.06 -1.28
C LYS A 431 22.47 -13.66 -1.87
N THR A 432 21.33 -13.08 -2.24
CA THR A 432 21.24 -11.76 -2.87
C THR A 432 21.23 -10.65 -1.82
N TYR A 433 20.36 -10.75 -0.82
CA TYR A 433 20.06 -9.66 0.09
C TYR A 433 20.76 -9.77 1.45
N GLY A 434 21.25 -10.94 1.83
CA GLY A 434 21.94 -11.18 3.10
C GLY A 434 23.34 -10.55 3.19
N ARG A 435 23.89 -10.08 2.07
CA ARG A 435 25.20 -9.41 2.04
C ARG A 435 25.01 -7.90 2.17
N THR A 436 25.74 -7.28 3.08
CA THR A 436 25.96 -5.83 3.07
C THR A 436 27.03 -5.55 2.02
N SER A 437 26.68 -4.84 0.95
CA SER A 437 27.71 -4.24 0.11
C SER A 437 28.42 -3.18 0.94
N PRO A 438 29.76 -3.06 0.90
CA PRO A 438 30.46 -1.94 1.50
C PRO A 438 29.87 -0.64 0.93
N SER A 439 29.76 0.38 1.80
CA SER A 439 29.31 1.70 1.36
C SER A 439 30.17 2.17 0.18
N PRO A 440 29.59 2.86 -0.83
CA PRO A 440 30.41 3.43 -1.92
C PRO A 440 31.59 4.30 -1.44
N ASP A 441 31.51 4.81 -0.20
CA ASP A 441 32.58 5.55 0.43
C ASP A 441 33.72 4.67 0.97
N GLU A 442 33.52 3.33 1.08
CA GLU A 442 34.53 2.35 1.48
C GLU A 442 35.22 1.69 0.29
N VAL A 443 34.72 1.91 -0.94
CA VAL A 443 35.41 1.45 -2.15
C VAL A 443 36.52 2.46 -2.45
N PRO A 444 37.82 2.06 -2.41
CA PRO A 444 38.90 2.95 -2.86
C PRO A 444 38.58 3.42 -4.27
N ALA A 445 38.73 4.71 -4.53
CA ALA A 445 38.44 5.30 -5.83
C ALA A 445 39.17 4.49 -6.92
N THR A 446 38.44 3.56 -7.50
CA THR A 446 38.92 2.88 -8.72
C THR A 446 39.00 3.93 -9.80
N GLN A 447 40.14 4.04 -10.41
CA GLN A 447 40.44 4.94 -11.53
C GLN A 447 39.23 4.96 -12.49
N PRO A 448 38.86 6.13 -13.03
CA PRO A 448 37.83 6.19 -14.03
C PRO A 448 38.13 5.18 -15.13
N PRO A 449 37.13 4.45 -15.65
CA PRO A 449 37.34 3.52 -16.74
C PRO A 449 38.01 4.30 -17.87
N SER A 450 39.17 3.77 -18.34
CA SER A 450 39.85 4.29 -19.51
C SER A 450 38.81 4.42 -20.63
N ALA A 451 38.75 5.59 -21.27
CA ALA A 451 37.82 5.87 -22.36
C ALA A 451 37.88 4.71 -23.37
N PRO A 452 36.71 4.22 -23.82
CA PRO A 452 36.68 3.20 -24.87
C PRO A 452 37.37 3.76 -26.10
N SER A 453 38.27 2.95 -26.68
CA SER A 453 38.94 3.25 -27.94
C SER A 453 37.90 3.60 -29.00
N SER A 454 38.11 4.72 -29.67
CA SER A 454 37.26 5.28 -30.70
C SER A 454 37.25 4.43 -31.96
N ASP A 455 36.38 3.44 -32.05
CA ASP A 455 36.02 2.75 -33.28
C ASP A 455 34.60 3.13 -33.76
N TYR A 456 34.15 4.33 -33.45
CA TYR A 456 32.96 4.91 -34.08
C TYR A 456 33.38 5.79 -35.23
N PRO A 457 32.68 5.70 -36.40
CA PRO A 457 32.93 6.60 -37.51
C PRO A 457 32.69 8.06 -37.07
N PRO A 458 33.47 9.03 -37.60
CA PRO A 458 33.38 10.42 -37.19
C PRO A 458 31.94 10.97 -37.38
N VAL A 459 31.43 11.62 -36.34
CA VAL A 459 30.16 12.33 -36.41
C VAL A 459 30.30 13.45 -37.47
N PRO A 460 29.34 13.61 -38.40
CA PRO A 460 29.39 14.69 -39.39
C PRO A 460 29.47 16.05 -38.70
N THR A 461 30.33 16.92 -39.20
CA THR A 461 30.47 18.30 -38.74
C THR A 461 29.25 19.14 -39.13
N TYR A 462 28.93 20.15 -38.33
CA TYR A 462 27.73 20.99 -38.39
C TYR A 462 27.50 21.71 -39.75
N ASP A 463 28.44 21.69 -40.68
CA ASP A 463 28.38 22.39 -41.97
C ASP A 463 27.67 21.60 -43.08
N GLU A 464 27.23 20.37 -42.84
CA GLU A 464 26.57 19.52 -43.84
C GLU A 464 25.04 19.37 -43.67
N VAL A 465 24.44 20.05 -42.69
CA VAL A 465 22.99 19.99 -42.46
C VAL A 465 22.33 21.23 -43.11
N PRO A 466 21.43 21.07 -44.07
CA PRO A 466 20.71 22.23 -44.61
C PRO A 466 19.86 22.90 -43.53
N PRO A 467 19.74 24.25 -43.52
CA PRO A 467 19.01 24.95 -42.48
C PRO A 467 17.54 24.54 -42.46
N MET A 468 17.04 24.16 -41.26
CA MET A 468 15.62 23.92 -41.07
C MET A 468 14.82 25.19 -41.32
N PRO A 469 13.65 25.12 -41.98
CA PRO A 469 12.79 26.28 -42.17
C PRO A 469 12.38 26.87 -40.81
N ALA A 470 12.46 28.18 -40.68
CA ALA A 470 12.09 28.90 -39.47
C ALA A 470 10.64 28.59 -39.07
N PRO A 471 10.34 28.43 -37.75
CA PRO A 471 8.98 28.26 -37.27
C PRO A 471 8.12 29.45 -37.72
N ALA A 472 6.95 29.16 -38.27
CA ALA A 472 6.00 30.21 -38.66
C ALA A 472 5.58 31.00 -37.41
N GLU A 473 5.68 32.31 -37.46
CA GLU A 473 5.20 33.20 -36.40
C GLU A 473 3.70 32.97 -36.17
N PRO A 474 3.26 32.85 -34.89
CA PRO A 474 1.84 32.71 -34.57
C PRO A 474 1.11 34.00 -34.97
N LYS A 475 0.18 33.89 -35.90
CA LYS A 475 -0.70 34.98 -36.30
C LYS A 475 -1.81 35.15 -35.27
N GLY A 476 -1.70 36.20 -34.43
CA GLY A 476 -2.77 36.67 -33.56
C GLY A 476 -2.51 36.47 -32.06
N PRO A 477 -3.10 37.31 -31.21
CA PRO A 477 -3.00 37.15 -29.75
C PRO A 477 -3.69 35.85 -29.28
N PRO A 478 -3.21 35.23 -28.18
CA PRO A 478 -3.76 33.98 -27.72
C PRO A 478 -5.24 34.12 -27.31
N VAL A 479 -6.04 33.12 -27.64
CA VAL A 479 -7.52 33.09 -27.51
C VAL A 479 -8.02 33.47 -26.10
N TRP A 480 -7.24 33.25 -25.06
CA TRP A 480 -7.60 33.60 -23.66
C TRP A 480 -7.62 35.14 -23.43
N GLU A 481 -6.87 35.92 -24.20
CA GLU A 481 -6.86 37.38 -24.08
C GLU A 481 -8.14 38.03 -24.65
N GLU A 482 -8.74 37.39 -25.64
CA GLU A 482 -10.03 37.82 -26.23
C GLU A 482 -11.20 37.47 -25.31
N VAL A 483 -11.13 36.34 -24.60
CA VAL A 483 -12.15 35.91 -23.62
C VAL A 483 -12.19 36.87 -22.42
N LEU A 484 -11.05 37.41 -21.98
CA LEU A 484 -10.99 38.36 -20.86
C LEU A 484 -11.46 39.78 -21.23
N LYS A 485 -11.59 40.12 -22.51
CA LYS A 485 -12.13 41.41 -22.98
C LYS A 485 -13.66 41.43 -23.04
N ASN A 486 -14.30 40.28 -22.91
CA ASN A 486 -15.76 40.19 -22.93
C ASN A 486 -16.38 40.76 -21.62
N PRO A 487 -17.21 41.81 -21.68
CA PRO A 487 -17.78 42.46 -20.49
C PRO A 487 -18.64 41.54 -19.62
N THR A 488 -19.24 40.51 -20.23
CA THR A 488 -20.07 39.52 -19.51
C THR A 488 -19.20 38.59 -18.62
N VAL A 489 -18.01 38.20 -19.10
CA VAL A 489 -17.06 37.37 -18.34
C VAL A 489 -16.45 38.16 -17.19
N LYS A 490 -16.10 39.44 -17.44
CA LYS A 490 -15.61 40.35 -16.39
C LYS A 490 -16.61 40.61 -15.29
N SER A 491 -17.90 40.69 -15.61
CA SER A 491 -18.99 40.82 -14.64
C SER A 491 -19.18 39.55 -13.80
N GLY A 492 -19.08 38.36 -14.41
CA GLY A 492 -19.18 37.06 -13.73
C GLY A 492 -18.05 36.83 -12.72
N ILE A 493 -16.81 37.13 -13.09
CA ILE A 493 -15.64 37.01 -12.21
C ILE A 493 -15.73 37.97 -11.01
N ASN A 494 -16.17 39.21 -11.22
CA ASN A 494 -16.33 40.18 -10.13
C ASN A 494 -17.47 39.80 -9.16
N THR A 495 -18.51 39.13 -9.64
CA THR A 495 -19.61 38.63 -8.82
C THR A 495 -19.15 37.44 -7.96
N ALA A 496 -18.42 36.48 -8.54
CA ALA A 496 -17.87 35.34 -7.82
C ALA A 496 -16.85 35.75 -6.73
N ILE A 497 -15.98 36.73 -7.03
CA ILE A 497 -15.04 37.30 -6.03
C ILE A 497 -15.79 38.00 -4.89
N ARG A 498 -16.87 38.76 -5.18
CA ARG A 498 -17.69 39.42 -4.14
C ARG A 498 -18.43 38.42 -3.25
N GLU A 499 -18.93 37.33 -3.78
CA GLU A 499 -19.57 36.27 -2.99
C GLU A 499 -18.57 35.49 -2.15
N ALA A 500 -17.40 35.18 -2.65
CA ALA A 500 -16.32 34.54 -1.90
C ALA A 500 -15.85 35.44 -0.72
N VAL A 501 -15.66 36.73 -0.95
CA VAL A 501 -15.28 37.69 0.11
C VAL A 501 -16.41 37.85 1.15
N ARG A 502 -17.69 37.83 0.76
CA ARG A 502 -18.81 37.81 1.72
C ARG A 502 -18.90 36.54 2.54
N GLY A 503 -18.54 35.38 1.98
CA GLY A 503 -18.48 34.11 2.69
C GLY A 503 -17.36 34.07 3.75
N ILE A 504 -16.23 34.71 3.49
CA ILE A 504 -15.07 34.74 4.39
C ILE A 504 -15.16 35.80 5.49
N PHE A 505 -15.83 36.95 5.22
CA PHE A 505 -15.92 38.09 6.15
C PHE A 505 -17.32 38.45 6.61
N GLY A 506 -18.26 37.49 6.62
CA GLY A 506 -19.64 37.68 7.08
C GLY A 506 -19.70 38.12 8.53
N THR A 507 -19.95 39.40 8.73
CA THR A 507 -20.08 40.08 10.03
C THR A 507 -21.23 39.53 10.84
N GLY A 508 -20.93 38.94 11.99
CA GLY A 508 -21.89 38.57 13.01
C GLY A 508 -22.65 39.81 13.57
N ARG A 509 -23.92 39.95 13.25
CA ARG A 509 -24.84 40.84 13.97
C ARG A 509 -25.51 40.06 15.08
N ARG A 510 -25.05 40.29 16.33
CA ARG A 510 -25.78 39.92 17.55
C ARG A 510 -27.14 40.60 17.54
N ARG A 511 -28.25 39.84 17.59
CA ARG A 511 -29.56 40.31 18.04
C ARG A 511 -29.69 40.00 19.53
N ARG A 512 -29.79 41.08 20.35
CA ARG A 512 -30.37 41.07 21.68
C ARG A 512 -31.91 40.99 21.52
N LYS A 513 -32.51 40.00 22.08
CA LYS A 513 -33.64 40.07 23.05
C LYS A 513 -33.86 38.65 23.57
#